data_7991bd8b4257602b5602d146ab65204d
#
_entry.id   7991bd8b4257602b5602d146ab65204d
#
_cell.length_a   1.000
_cell.length_b   1.000
_cell.length_c   1.000
_cell.angle_alpha   90.00
_cell.angle_beta   90.00
_cell.angle_gamma   90.00
#
_symmetry.space_group_name_H-M   'P 1'
#
loop_
_entity.id
_entity.type
_entity.pdbx_description
1 polymer ?
#
loop_
_entity_poly.entity_id
_entity_poly.type
_entity_poly.pdbx_seq_one_letter_code
_entity_poly.pdbx_strand_id
1 'polypeptide(L)'
;NGAGLRLNFTTNSKTLRLYVRESCFCRMQHMALTGSTGFVLCSREGEEKKTVFRGVLCPEWDFGDEFEVAVNLDGELRDYVLYFPLYSSVESLEVELDDDAYLGSGAGYKNLPPVLYYGSSITQGGCASRADNSYEELICERTGVDYINLGFSGNGKAEDNMGKLWFAFILAYVLASSDKLAIVWQMLAANAGTH
;
A
#
# COMPACT_ATOMS: atom_id res chain seq x y z
N ASN A 1 2.44 -1.33 -10.48
CA ASN A 1 1.58 -1.89 -9.46
C ASN A 1 1.43 -0.91 -8.29
N GLY A 2 0.35 -1.07 -7.50
CA GLY A 2 0.03 -0.22 -6.35
C GLY A 2 0.57 -0.73 -5.01
N ALA A 3 1.26 -1.88 -5.00
CA ALA A 3 1.71 -2.52 -3.76
C ALA A 3 2.56 -1.57 -2.90
N GLY A 4 2.16 -1.36 -1.66
CA GLY A 4 2.82 -0.45 -0.73
C GLY A 4 2.45 1.03 -0.88
N LEU A 5 1.66 1.42 -1.90
CA LEU A 5 1.13 2.77 -1.99
C LEU A 5 0.01 2.98 -0.95
N ARG A 6 0.06 4.13 -0.29
CA ARG A 6 -0.90 4.53 0.75
C ARG A 6 -1.17 6.02 0.66
N LEU A 7 -2.43 6.40 0.84
CA LEU A 7 -2.84 7.79 0.99
C LEU A 7 -3.27 8.01 2.45
N ASN A 8 -2.54 8.87 3.17
CA ASN A 8 -2.89 9.26 4.52
C ASN A 8 -3.59 10.63 4.49
N PHE A 9 -4.72 10.75 5.17
CA PHE A 9 -5.50 11.99 5.25
C PHE A 9 -6.32 12.03 6.53
N THR A 10 -6.76 13.23 6.91
CA THR A 10 -7.66 13.45 8.04
C THR A 10 -8.96 14.03 7.53
N THR A 11 -10.09 13.45 7.91
CA THR A 11 -11.42 13.98 7.54
C THR A 11 -12.47 13.66 8.59
N ASN A 12 -13.57 14.42 8.58
CA ASN A 12 -14.82 14.15 9.29
C ASN A 12 -15.98 13.91 8.32
N SER A 13 -15.69 13.54 7.08
CA SER A 13 -16.72 13.16 6.11
C SER A 13 -17.54 11.97 6.61
N LYS A 14 -18.82 11.93 6.27
CA LYS A 14 -19.72 10.79 6.54
C LYS A 14 -19.70 9.77 5.40
N THR A 15 -19.20 10.19 4.23
CA THR A 15 -19.09 9.34 3.06
C THR A 15 -17.72 9.52 2.42
N LEU A 16 -17.12 8.44 1.98
CA LEU A 16 -15.95 8.46 1.10
C LEU A 16 -16.29 7.64 -0.13
N ARG A 17 -16.10 8.23 -1.30
CA ARG A 17 -16.33 7.62 -2.60
C ARG A 17 -15.05 7.66 -3.43
N LEU A 18 -14.76 6.58 -4.12
CA LEU A 18 -13.64 6.46 -5.04
C LEU A 18 -14.17 6.30 -6.46
N TYR A 19 -13.67 7.10 -7.37
CA TYR A 19 -13.78 6.90 -8.82
C TYR A 19 -12.42 6.44 -9.30
N VAL A 20 -12.37 5.23 -9.83
CA VAL A 20 -11.13 4.54 -10.14
C VAL A 20 -11.09 4.17 -11.61
N ARG A 21 -9.95 4.45 -12.26
CA ARG A 21 -9.60 3.85 -13.53
C ARG A 21 -8.37 2.99 -13.35
N GLU A 22 -8.44 1.74 -13.81
CA GLU A 22 -7.32 0.81 -13.82
C GLU A 22 -6.88 0.50 -15.25
N SER A 23 -5.58 0.64 -15.53
CA SER A 23 -5.00 0.31 -16.83
C SER A 23 -4.63 -1.17 -16.96
N CYS A 24 -4.48 -1.86 -15.84
CA CYS A 24 -4.21 -3.28 -15.77
C CYS A 24 -4.79 -3.84 -14.47
N PHE A 25 -5.72 -4.77 -14.60
CA PHE A 25 -6.34 -5.42 -13.45
C PHE A 25 -6.00 -6.89 -13.37
N CYS A 26 -5.78 -7.34 -12.14
CA CYS A 26 -5.37 -8.70 -11.85
C CYS A 26 -6.56 -9.51 -11.34
N ARG A 27 -7.08 -10.41 -12.18
CA ARG A 27 -8.08 -11.41 -11.81
C ARG A 27 -7.48 -12.80 -11.91
N MET A 28 -7.03 -13.34 -10.78
CA MET A 28 -6.47 -14.68 -10.70
C MET A 28 -7.31 -15.54 -9.76
N GLN A 29 -7.62 -16.76 -10.17
CA GLN A 29 -8.50 -17.66 -9.39
C GLN A 29 -8.00 -17.95 -7.96
N HIS A 30 -6.69 -17.84 -7.73
CA HIS A 30 -6.07 -18.09 -6.43
C HIS A 30 -5.85 -16.82 -5.59
N MET A 31 -6.26 -15.63 -6.10
CA MET A 31 -6.15 -14.36 -5.39
C MET A 31 -7.53 -13.78 -5.10
N ALA A 32 -7.74 -13.34 -3.86
CA ALA A 32 -8.92 -12.56 -3.54
C ALA A 32 -8.91 -11.24 -4.29
N LEU A 33 -10.02 -10.87 -4.93
CA LEU A 33 -10.15 -9.59 -5.65
C LEU A 33 -9.92 -8.40 -4.71
N THR A 34 -10.35 -8.53 -3.45
CA THR A 34 -10.15 -7.55 -2.38
C THR A 34 -8.68 -7.25 -2.07
N GLY A 35 -7.78 -8.17 -2.38
CA GLY A 35 -6.33 -7.97 -2.24
C GLY A 35 -5.67 -7.55 -3.55
N SER A 36 -6.04 -8.18 -4.66
CA SER A 36 -5.41 -7.91 -5.96
C SER A 36 -5.83 -6.58 -6.58
N THR A 37 -7.10 -6.18 -6.42
CA THR A 37 -7.74 -5.03 -7.09
C THR A 37 -8.38 -4.05 -6.09
N GLY A 38 -8.85 -4.52 -4.93
CA GLY A 38 -9.55 -3.69 -3.96
C GLY A 38 -8.65 -2.71 -3.22
N PHE A 39 -9.22 -1.53 -2.92
CA PHE A 39 -8.66 -0.60 -1.95
C PHE A 39 -9.12 -0.98 -0.54
N VAL A 40 -8.36 -0.63 0.47
CA VAL A 40 -8.73 -0.83 1.87
C VAL A 40 -8.67 0.49 2.61
N LEU A 41 -9.74 0.84 3.30
CA LEU A 41 -9.78 2.01 4.17
C LEU A 41 -9.67 1.56 5.62
N CYS A 42 -8.72 2.16 6.34
CA CYS A 42 -8.57 2.03 7.78
C CYS A 42 -8.53 3.42 8.42
N SER A 43 -8.95 3.53 9.70
CA SER A 43 -8.69 4.71 10.52
C SER A 43 -7.58 4.44 11.52
N ARG A 44 -6.93 5.49 12.01
CA ARG A 44 -5.95 5.42 13.10
C ARG A 44 -6.55 6.02 14.36
N GLU A 45 -6.68 5.22 15.42
CA GLU A 45 -7.43 5.57 16.61
C GLU A 45 -6.61 5.46 17.89
N GLY A 46 -7.04 6.25 18.89
CA GLY A 46 -6.42 6.31 20.20
C GLY A 46 -5.03 6.95 20.19
N GLU A 47 -4.41 7.04 21.37
CA GLU A 47 -3.09 7.64 21.55
C GLU A 47 -1.98 6.84 20.84
N GLU A 48 -2.13 5.53 20.76
CA GLU A 48 -1.20 4.63 20.07
C GLU A 48 -1.41 4.60 18.55
N LYS A 49 -2.41 5.36 18.01
CA LYS A 49 -2.80 5.39 16.60
C LYS A 49 -3.00 4.00 15.99
N LYS A 50 -3.70 3.15 16.74
CA LYS A 50 -4.00 1.79 16.31
C LYS A 50 -4.86 1.80 15.06
N THR A 51 -4.48 1.00 14.07
CA THR A 51 -5.23 0.85 12.83
C THR A 51 -6.51 0.06 13.04
N VAL A 52 -7.63 0.65 12.64
CA VAL A 52 -8.98 0.06 12.71
C VAL A 52 -9.54 -0.03 11.30
N PHE A 53 -9.87 -1.24 10.87
CA PHE A 53 -10.46 -1.51 9.57
C PHE A 53 -11.83 -0.82 9.44
N ARG A 54 -12.08 -0.13 8.31
CA ARG A 54 -13.33 0.57 8.01
C ARG A 54 -14.08 -0.04 6.83
N GLY A 55 -13.38 -0.54 5.84
CA GLY A 55 -14.02 -1.17 4.69
C GLY A 55 -13.06 -1.57 3.60
N VAL A 56 -13.54 -2.43 2.73
CA VAL A 56 -12.93 -2.73 1.44
C VAL A 56 -13.75 -2.04 0.36
N LEU A 57 -13.07 -1.25 -0.46
CA LEU A 57 -13.64 -0.61 -1.62
C LEU A 57 -13.14 -1.39 -2.85
N CYS A 58 -13.93 -2.40 -3.22
CA CYS A 58 -13.58 -3.36 -4.26
C CYS A 58 -14.70 -3.41 -5.28
N PRO A 59 -14.39 -3.40 -6.59
CA PRO A 59 -15.41 -3.57 -7.62
C PRO A 59 -15.98 -4.98 -7.59
N GLU A 60 -17.09 -5.19 -8.32
CA GLU A 60 -17.63 -6.51 -8.60
C GLU A 60 -16.67 -7.29 -9.53
N TRP A 61 -16.85 -8.62 -9.61
CA TRP A 61 -15.91 -9.46 -10.37
C TRP A 61 -15.82 -9.12 -11.87
N ASP A 62 -16.90 -8.63 -12.46
CA ASP A 62 -17.06 -8.35 -13.89
C ASP A 62 -16.93 -6.86 -14.23
N PHE A 63 -16.32 -6.06 -13.35
CA PHE A 63 -16.08 -4.64 -13.62
C PHE A 63 -15.26 -4.40 -14.89
N GLY A 64 -15.46 -3.22 -15.50
CA GLY A 64 -14.65 -2.71 -16.63
C GLY A 64 -13.37 -2.01 -16.17
N ASP A 65 -12.85 -1.13 -17.03
CA ASP A 65 -11.65 -0.34 -16.74
C ASP A 65 -11.90 0.74 -15.67
N GLU A 66 -13.16 1.13 -15.49
CA GLU A 66 -13.60 2.16 -14.55
C GLU A 66 -14.63 1.58 -13.58
N PHE A 67 -14.54 1.97 -12.33
CA PHE A 67 -15.54 1.62 -11.33
C PHE A 67 -15.66 2.71 -10.26
N GLU A 68 -16.81 2.71 -9.61
CA GLU A 68 -17.12 3.57 -8.48
C GLU A 68 -17.43 2.69 -7.26
N VAL A 69 -16.86 3.05 -6.12
CA VAL A 69 -17.09 2.36 -4.84
C VAL A 69 -17.15 3.36 -3.71
N ALA A 70 -17.96 3.10 -2.70
CA ALA A 70 -18.14 4.00 -1.58
C ALA A 70 -18.17 3.26 -0.24
N VAL A 71 -17.87 3.98 0.82
CA VAL A 71 -17.99 3.54 2.20
C VAL A 71 -18.59 4.64 3.07
N ASN A 72 -19.49 4.26 3.99
CA ASN A 72 -20.01 5.17 4.99
C ASN A 72 -19.07 5.25 6.19
N LEU A 73 -18.85 6.47 6.67
CA LEU A 73 -18.02 6.79 7.83
C LEU A 73 -18.90 7.34 8.96
N ASP A 74 -18.34 7.49 10.16
CA ASP A 74 -19.07 7.95 11.33
C ASP A 74 -19.18 9.49 11.44
N GLY A 75 -18.48 10.24 10.57
CA GLY A 75 -18.48 11.71 10.59
C GLY A 75 -17.60 12.33 11.67
N GLU A 76 -16.88 11.51 12.43
CA GLU A 76 -15.92 11.96 13.42
C GLU A 76 -14.61 12.35 12.75
N LEU A 77 -13.94 13.38 13.26
CA LEU A 77 -12.63 13.79 12.75
C LEU A 77 -11.57 12.73 13.10
N ARG A 78 -11.09 12.02 12.08
CA ARG A 78 -10.13 10.94 12.23
C ARG A 78 -9.02 10.98 11.18
N ASP A 79 -7.88 10.41 11.54
CA ASP A 79 -6.83 10.06 10.58
C ASP A 79 -7.22 8.77 9.87
N TYR A 80 -7.15 8.78 8.54
CA TYR A 80 -7.41 7.62 7.69
C TYR A 80 -6.17 7.25 6.88
N VAL A 81 -6.10 5.98 6.50
CA VAL A 81 -5.16 5.46 5.52
C VAL A 81 -5.92 4.64 4.49
N LEU A 82 -5.76 5.00 3.23
CA LEU A 82 -6.28 4.26 2.08
C LEU A 82 -5.13 3.49 1.45
N TYR A 83 -5.21 2.17 1.51
CA TYR A 83 -4.26 1.25 0.89
C TYR A 83 -4.67 0.95 -0.54
N PHE A 84 -3.69 0.97 -1.43
CA PHE A 84 -3.89 0.69 -2.85
C PHE A 84 -3.84 -0.81 -3.15
N PRO A 85 -4.44 -1.25 -4.29
CA PRO A 85 -4.40 -2.62 -4.75
C PRO A 85 -2.97 -3.18 -4.83
N LEU A 86 -2.79 -4.46 -4.48
CA LEU A 86 -1.48 -5.10 -4.50
C LEU A 86 -1.00 -5.48 -5.90
N TYR A 87 -1.93 -5.71 -6.84
CA TYR A 87 -1.60 -6.22 -8.17
C TYR A 87 -2.13 -5.38 -9.32
N SER A 88 -3.33 -4.83 -9.21
CA SER A 88 -3.88 -3.97 -10.25
C SER A 88 -3.14 -2.64 -10.35
N SER A 89 -3.08 -2.09 -11.56
CA SER A 89 -2.42 -0.81 -11.83
C SER A 89 -3.46 0.29 -11.92
N VAL A 90 -3.46 1.17 -10.95
CA VAL A 90 -4.33 2.36 -10.90
C VAL A 90 -3.76 3.44 -11.82
N GLU A 91 -4.54 3.85 -12.81
CA GLU A 91 -4.21 4.94 -13.72
C GLU A 91 -4.67 6.29 -13.17
N SER A 92 -5.90 6.34 -12.65
CA SER A 92 -6.42 7.52 -11.98
C SER A 92 -7.27 7.12 -10.76
N LEU A 93 -7.21 7.95 -9.74
CA LEU A 93 -8.00 7.86 -8.53
C LEU A 93 -8.52 9.24 -8.17
N GLU A 94 -9.84 9.39 -8.12
CA GLU A 94 -10.50 10.56 -7.54
C GLU A 94 -11.17 10.14 -6.23
N VAL A 95 -10.99 10.95 -5.20
CA VAL A 95 -11.58 10.73 -3.87
C VAL A 95 -12.58 11.85 -3.62
N GLU A 96 -13.85 11.48 -3.50
CA GLU A 96 -14.93 12.39 -3.15
C GLU A 96 -15.27 12.26 -1.66
N LEU A 97 -15.41 13.39 -1.00
CA LEU A 97 -15.86 13.55 0.38
C LEU A 97 -17.09 14.46 0.41
N ASP A 98 -17.79 14.54 1.54
CA ASP A 98 -18.90 15.48 1.69
C ASP A 98 -18.40 16.93 1.53
N ASP A 99 -19.18 17.82 0.88
CA ASP A 99 -18.79 19.18 0.51
C ASP A 99 -18.31 20.05 1.69
N ASP A 100 -18.84 19.81 2.89
CA ASP A 100 -18.53 20.54 4.11
C ASP A 100 -17.50 19.81 5.00
N ALA A 101 -16.95 18.70 4.52
CA ALA A 101 -15.99 17.91 5.28
C ALA A 101 -14.61 18.59 5.36
N TYR A 102 -14.00 18.51 6.52
CA TYR A 102 -12.59 18.86 6.68
C TYR A 102 -11.70 17.88 5.92
N LEU A 103 -10.66 18.38 5.27
CA LEU A 103 -9.61 17.58 4.66
C LEU A 103 -8.25 18.11 5.12
N GLY A 104 -7.47 17.27 5.75
CA GLY A 104 -6.12 17.55 6.21
C GLY A 104 -5.14 16.43 5.90
N SER A 105 -3.84 16.68 6.13
CA SER A 105 -2.82 15.65 6.05
C SER A 105 -2.99 14.69 7.23
N GLY A 106 -3.06 13.40 6.92
CA GLY A 106 -3.19 12.35 7.94
C GLY A 106 -1.92 12.14 8.76
N ALA A 107 -2.04 11.31 9.78
CA ALA A 107 -0.90 10.91 10.59
C ALA A 107 0.16 10.19 9.75
N GLY A 108 1.39 10.66 9.85
CA GLY A 108 2.56 10.02 9.26
C GLY A 108 3.08 8.84 10.10
N TYR A 109 4.11 8.22 9.57
CA TYR A 109 4.90 7.21 10.25
C TYR A 109 5.96 7.84 11.16
N LYS A 110 6.67 7.03 11.95
CA LYS A 110 7.82 7.50 12.72
C LYS A 110 8.85 8.15 11.79
N ASN A 111 9.49 9.21 12.27
CA ASN A 111 10.58 9.86 11.54
C ASN A 111 11.85 8.99 11.59
N LEU A 112 11.78 7.85 10.92
CA LEU A 112 12.85 6.88 10.74
C LEU A 112 12.97 6.53 9.25
N PRO A 113 14.14 6.03 8.81
CA PRO A 113 14.29 5.51 7.47
C PRO A 113 13.24 4.46 7.14
N PRO A 114 12.60 4.49 5.95
CA PRO A 114 11.70 3.44 5.54
C PRO A 114 12.45 2.12 5.33
N VAL A 115 11.80 1.01 5.62
CA VAL A 115 12.32 -0.32 5.32
C VAL A 115 12.09 -0.61 3.84
N LEU A 116 13.14 -1.01 3.13
CA LEU A 116 13.05 -1.39 1.73
C LEU A 116 12.88 -2.92 1.60
N TYR A 117 11.74 -3.36 1.04
CA TYR A 117 11.47 -4.75 0.75
C TYR A 117 11.62 -5.00 -0.74
N TYR A 118 12.50 -5.95 -1.11
CA TYR A 118 12.65 -6.41 -2.49
C TYR A 118 12.40 -7.90 -2.59
N GLY A 119 11.65 -8.31 -3.61
CA GLY A 119 11.39 -9.72 -3.86
C GLY A 119 10.42 -9.96 -5.00
N SER A 120 9.85 -11.15 -5.03
CA SER A 120 8.89 -11.57 -6.05
C SER A 120 7.43 -11.33 -5.62
N SER A 121 6.53 -12.24 -5.99
CA SER A 121 5.10 -12.15 -5.72
C SER A 121 4.75 -12.10 -4.23
N ILE A 122 5.50 -12.77 -3.36
CA ILE A 122 5.25 -12.77 -1.91
C ILE A 122 5.49 -11.36 -1.35
N THR A 123 6.60 -10.74 -1.75
CA THR A 123 6.91 -9.35 -1.35
C THR A 123 5.95 -8.34 -1.99
N GLN A 124 5.41 -8.60 -3.17
CA GLN A 124 4.35 -7.77 -3.73
C GLN A 124 3.04 -7.86 -2.93
N GLY A 125 2.88 -8.87 -2.09
CA GLY A 125 1.69 -9.15 -1.29
C GLY A 125 0.81 -10.23 -1.91
N GLY A 126 1.38 -11.14 -2.70
CA GLY A 126 0.65 -12.22 -3.38
C GLY A 126 -0.20 -13.05 -2.43
N CYS A 127 -1.48 -13.24 -2.80
CA CYS A 127 -2.51 -13.98 -2.05
C CYS A 127 -2.88 -13.38 -0.69
N ALA A 128 -2.43 -12.18 -0.34
CA ALA A 128 -3.00 -11.46 0.79
C ALA A 128 -4.49 -11.20 0.53
N SER A 129 -5.32 -11.41 1.54
CA SER A 129 -6.77 -11.25 1.41
C SER A 129 -7.19 -9.80 1.17
N ARG A 130 -6.37 -8.85 1.60
CA ARG A 130 -6.55 -7.40 1.46
C ARG A 130 -5.17 -6.72 1.46
N ALA A 131 -5.10 -5.50 0.97
CA ALA A 131 -3.84 -4.75 0.88
C ALA A 131 -3.19 -4.49 2.24
N ASP A 132 -3.98 -4.22 3.28
CA ASP A 132 -3.54 -4.03 4.67
C ASP A 132 -3.04 -5.32 5.37
N ASN A 133 -3.20 -6.48 4.72
CA ASN A 133 -2.76 -7.78 5.23
C ASN A 133 -1.48 -8.31 4.57
N SER A 134 -0.80 -7.52 3.75
CA SER A 134 0.56 -7.88 3.31
C SER A 134 1.51 -7.91 4.51
N TYR A 135 2.53 -8.74 4.48
CA TYR A 135 3.41 -8.90 5.63
C TYR A 135 4.23 -7.63 5.93
N GLU A 136 4.55 -6.86 4.90
CA GLU A 136 5.23 -5.56 5.04
C GLU A 136 4.37 -4.57 5.82
N GLU A 137 3.07 -4.52 5.47
CA GLU A 137 2.13 -3.65 6.16
C GLU A 137 1.95 -4.07 7.61
N LEU A 138 1.82 -5.36 7.88
CA LEU A 138 1.70 -5.88 9.25
C LEU A 138 2.96 -5.57 10.11
N ILE A 139 4.15 -5.52 9.48
CA ILE A 139 5.38 -5.10 10.16
C ILE A 139 5.37 -3.59 10.37
N CYS A 140 4.98 -2.82 9.35
CA CYS A 140 4.83 -1.37 9.43
C CYS A 140 3.89 -0.96 10.57
N GLU A 141 2.72 -1.56 10.66
CA GLU A 141 1.75 -1.33 11.71
C GLU A 141 2.32 -1.60 13.14
N ARG A 142 3.05 -2.68 13.29
CA ARG A 142 3.65 -3.05 14.59
C ARG A 142 4.80 -2.15 15.01
N THR A 143 5.55 -1.68 14.05
CA THR A 143 6.78 -0.88 14.30
C THR A 143 6.54 0.62 14.23
N GLY A 144 5.53 1.04 13.48
CA GLY A 144 5.27 2.43 13.11
C GLY A 144 6.30 2.99 12.14
N VAL A 145 7.14 2.12 11.53
CA VAL A 145 8.19 2.51 10.56
C VAL A 145 7.64 2.32 9.16
N ASP A 146 7.79 3.36 8.34
CA ASP A 146 7.38 3.34 6.93
C ASP A 146 8.15 2.31 6.10
N TYR A 147 7.63 1.93 4.92
CA TYR A 147 8.31 1.01 4.04
C TYR A 147 8.09 1.34 2.56
N ILE A 148 8.99 0.82 1.73
CA ILE A 148 8.92 0.84 0.27
C ILE A 148 8.83 -0.60 -0.22
N ASN A 149 7.76 -0.93 -0.94
CA ASN A 149 7.57 -2.26 -1.51
C ASN A 149 8.10 -2.31 -2.95
N LEU A 150 9.15 -3.10 -3.16
CA LEU A 150 9.72 -3.44 -4.45
C LEU A 150 9.53 -4.93 -4.76
N GLY A 151 8.32 -5.42 -4.55
CA GLY A 151 7.90 -6.75 -4.95
C GLY A 151 7.51 -6.76 -6.44
N PHE A 152 8.12 -7.66 -7.21
CA PHE A 152 7.88 -7.82 -8.64
C PHE A 152 7.51 -9.28 -8.94
N SER A 153 6.21 -9.56 -9.04
CA SER A 153 5.70 -10.91 -9.29
C SER A 153 6.34 -11.54 -10.53
N GLY A 154 6.98 -12.70 -10.36
CA GLY A 154 7.70 -13.39 -11.41
C GLY A 154 9.06 -12.79 -11.82
N ASN A 155 9.42 -11.61 -11.31
CA ASN A 155 10.58 -10.84 -11.80
C ASN A 155 11.57 -10.38 -10.71
N GLY A 156 11.40 -10.79 -9.47
CA GLY A 156 12.34 -10.45 -8.38
C GLY A 156 13.61 -11.32 -8.42
N LYS A 157 14.43 -11.20 -9.46
CA LYS A 157 15.58 -12.06 -9.75
C LYS A 157 16.94 -11.44 -9.40
N ALA A 158 16.94 -10.30 -8.70
CA ALA A 158 18.15 -9.54 -8.34
C ALA A 158 19.06 -9.21 -9.55
N GLU A 159 18.45 -8.76 -10.65
CA GLU A 159 19.17 -8.34 -11.85
C GLU A 159 20.18 -7.21 -11.55
N ASP A 160 21.27 -7.14 -12.32
CA ASP A 160 22.36 -6.15 -12.13
C ASP A 160 21.87 -4.71 -12.06
N ASN A 161 20.81 -4.36 -12.81
CA ASN A 161 20.20 -3.03 -12.78
C ASN A 161 19.52 -2.71 -11.45
N MET A 162 19.02 -3.72 -10.74
CA MET A 162 18.47 -3.53 -9.40
C MET A 162 19.57 -3.20 -8.39
N GLY A 163 20.74 -3.79 -8.50
CA GLY A 163 21.91 -3.43 -7.69
C GLY A 163 22.28 -1.94 -7.83
N LYS A 164 22.25 -1.41 -9.06
CA LYS A 164 22.49 0.02 -9.33
C LYS A 164 21.40 0.93 -8.76
N LEU A 165 20.13 0.53 -8.91
CA LEU A 165 18.99 1.25 -8.33
C LEU A 165 19.10 1.31 -6.80
N TRP A 166 19.45 0.21 -6.17
CA TRP A 166 19.63 0.14 -4.72
C TRP A 166 20.77 1.01 -4.24
N PHE A 167 21.91 0.96 -4.95
CA PHE A 167 23.03 1.84 -4.63
C PHE A 167 22.63 3.31 -4.73
N ALA A 168 21.84 3.68 -5.75
CA ALA A 168 21.34 5.03 -5.90
C ALA A 168 20.38 5.44 -4.77
N PHE A 169 19.47 4.56 -4.35
CA PHE A 169 18.59 4.81 -3.20
C PHE A 169 19.36 4.94 -1.89
N ILE A 170 20.31 4.02 -1.64
CA ILE A 170 21.17 4.07 -0.45
C ILE A 170 21.98 5.36 -0.46
N LEU A 171 22.60 5.71 -1.59
CA LEU A 171 23.41 6.92 -1.70
C LEU A 171 22.57 8.19 -1.52
N ALA A 172 21.40 8.28 -2.15
CA ALA A 172 20.48 9.41 -2.00
C ALA A 172 20.03 9.55 -0.54
N TYR A 173 19.76 8.44 0.11
CA TYR A 173 19.34 8.41 1.51
C TYR A 173 20.49 8.79 2.46
N VAL A 174 21.69 8.25 2.26
CA VAL A 174 22.90 8.60 3.04
C VAL A 174 23.24 10.09 2.90
N LEU A 175 23.06 10.66 1.72
CA LEU A 175 23.29 12.08 1.46
C LEU A 175 22.19 12.98 2.04
N ALA A 176 20.97 12.47 2.20
CA ALA A 176 19.83 13.21 2.74
C ALA A 176 19.70 13.10 4.28
N SER A 177 20.25 12.08 4.90
CA SER A 177 20.15 11.83 6.34
C SER A 177 21.54 11.73 6.98
N SER A 178 21.91 12.71 7.80
CA SER A 178 23.18 12.70 8.54
C SER A 178 23.24 11.71 9.69
N ASP A 179 22.13 11.11 10.11
CA ASP A 179 22.07 10.21 11.27
C ASP A 179 21.21 8.96 11.02
N LYS A 180 21.88 7.82 10.99
CA LYS A 180 21.37 6.44 11.17
C LYS A 180 20.67 5.77 10.00
N LEU A 181 21.44 5.03 9.25
CA LEU A 181 20.98 4.09 8.23
C LEU A 181 20.63 2.73 8.89
N ALA A 182 19.37 2.32 8.86
CA ALA A 182 18.97 0.94 9.10
C ALA A 182 18.31 0.39 7.83
N ILE A 183 19.08 -0.34 7.02
CA ILE A 183 18.55 -1.06 5.88
C ILE A 183 18.43 -2.51 6.26
N VAL A 184 17.21 -3.00 6.36
CA VAL A 184 16.93 -4.42 6.51
C VAL A 184 16.70 -5.00 5.12
N TRP A 185 17.62 -5.86 4.68
CA TRP A 185 17.53 -6.57 3.42
C TRP A 185 16.76 -7.86 3.64
N GLN A 186 15.59 -7.99 3.06
CA GLN A 186 14.99 -9.29 2.90
C GLN A 186 15.03 -9.69 1.42
N MET A 187 16.13 -10.30 1.01
CA MET A 187 16.13 -11.14 -0.19
C MET A 187 15.37 -12.41 0.17
N LEU A 188 14.08 -12.49 -0.15
CA LEU A 188 13.46 -13.77 -0.36
C LEU A 188 14.12 -14.31 -1.63
N ALA A 189 15.06 -15.25 -1.47
CA ALA A 189 15.60 -15.98 -2.57
C ALA A 189 14.42 -16.51 -3.38
N ALA A 190 14.17 -15.87 -4.53
CA ALA A 190 13.38 -16.52 -5.55
C ALA A 190 14.06 -17.87 -5.75
N ASN A 191 13.32 -18.96 -5.55
CA ASN A 191 13.78 -20.30 -5.74
C ASN A 191 14.84 -20.33 -6.83
N ALA A 192 16.09 -20.51 -6.45
CA ALA A 192 17.05 -21.11 -7.32
C ALA A 192 16.53 -22.52 -7.56
N GLY A 193 15.61 -22.62 -8.49
CA GLY A 193 15.20 -23.89 -9.05
C GLY A 193 16.44 -24.49 -9.64
N THR A 194 17.12 -25.29 -8.84
CA THR A 194 17.94 -26.35 -9.35
C THR A 194 17.05 -27.26 -10.16
N HIS A 195 17.09 -27.12 -11.47
CA HIS A 195 17.03 -28.28 -12.40
C HIS A 195 17.47 -27.79 -13.79
#